data_3010740cbdfd2c2d71c22ab50996ba7f
#
_entry.id   3010740cbdfd2c2d71c22ab50996ba7f
#
_cell.length_a   1.000
_cell.length_b   1.000
_cell.length_c   1.000
_cell.angle_alpha   90.00
_cell.angle_beta   90.00
_cell.angle_gamma   90.00
#
_symmetry.space_group_name_H-M   'P 1'
#
loop_
_entity.id
_entity.type
_entity.pdbx_description
1 polymer ?
#
loop_
_entity_poly.entity_id
_entity_poly.type
_entity_poly.pdbx_seq_one_letter_code
_entity_poly.pdbx_strand_id
1 'polypeptide(L)' 'MNYKLKVDKKKTGLQLYILIEKSGYSREEIANFLGLSSPRVIYDWASGKKLPGIENLLNLARLFEVHVEDILAT' A
#
# COMPACT_ATOMS: atom_id res chain seq x y z
N MET A 1 21.44 -19.62 -11.37
CA MET A 1 20.12 -19.48 -10.74
C MET A 1 19.90 -18.04 -10.26
N ASN A 2 18.74 -17.51 -10.48
CA ASN A 2 18.44 -16.13 -10.12
C ASN A 2 17.57 -16.07 -8.86
N TYR A 3 18.08 -15.48 -7.79
CA TYR A 3 17.36 -15.36 -6.52
C TYR A 3 16.71 -13.99 -6.34
N LYS A 4 16.79 -13.14 -7.37
CA LYS A 4 16.28 -11.78 -7.28
C LYS A 4 14.76 -11.77 -7.34
N LEU A 5 14.14 -11.19 -6.35
CA LEU A 5 12.70 -11.00 -6.34
C LEU A 5 12.33 -9.68 -7.02
N LYS A 6 11.18 -9.67 -7.66
CA LYS A 6 10.62 -8.47 -8.27
C LYS A 6 9.28 -8.17 -7.64
N VAL A 7 9.07 -6.93 -7.25
CA VAL A 7 7.77 -6.51 -6.74
C VAL A 7 6.81 -6.35 -7.92
N ASP A 8 5.65 -6.98 -7.81
CA ASP A 8 4.59 -6.88 -8.81
C ASP A 8 3.63 -5.77 -8.39
N LYS A 9 3.56 -4.69 -9.17
CA LYS A 9 2.74 -3.54 -8.84
C LYS A 9 1.25 -3.86 -8.75
N LYS A 10 0.74 -4.67 -9.66
CA LYS A 10 -0.68 -5.00 -9.67
C LYS A 10 -1.07 -5.89 -8.51
N LYS A 11 -0.26 -6.90 -8.23
CA LYS A 11 -0.51 -7.78 -7.08
C LYS A 11 -0.40 -7.03 -5.77
N THR A 12 0.58 -6.13 -5.66
CA THR A 12 0.73 -5.28 -4.49
C THR A 12 -0.46 -4.35 -4.33
N GLY A 13 -0.93 -3.79 -5.44
CA GLY A 13 -2.11 -2.93 -5.44
C GLY A 13 -3.35 -3.68 -4.95
N LEU A 14 -3.54 -4.90 -5.42
CA LEU A 14 -4.65 -5.73 -4.97
C LEU A 14 -4.55 -6.03 -3.48
N GLN A 15 -3.36 -6.31 -2.99
CA GLN A 15 -3.14 -6.56 -1.57
C GLN A 15 -3.46 -5.32 -0.74
N LEU A 16 -3.04 -4.15 -1.21
CA LEU A 16 -3.38 -2.88 -0.55
C LEU A 16 -4.88 -2.64 -0.55
N TYR A 17 -5.55 -2.89 -1.67
CA TYR A 17 -7.00 -2.75 -1.76
C TYR A 17 -7.69 -3.60 -0.70
N ILE A 18 -7.28 -4.86 -0.57
CA ILE A 18 -7.85 -5.78 0.41
C ILE A 18 -7.62 -5.26 1.84
N LEU A 19 -6.41 -4.80 2.14
CA LEU A 19 -6.08 -4.27 3.46
C LEU A 19 -6.88 -3.01 3.78
N ILE A 20 -7.05 -2.13 2.81
CA ILE A 20 -7.84 -0.92 2.98
C ILE A 20 -9.29 -1.27 3.28
N GLU A 21 -9.88 -2.19 2.52
CA GLU A 21 -11.27 -2.60 2.72
C GLU A 21 -11.48 -3.26 4.09
N LYS A 22 -10.52 -4.07 4.51
CA LYS A 22 -10.59 -4.73 5.83
C LYS A 22 -10.39 -3.76 6.99
N SER A 23 -9.64 -2.69 6.79
CA SER A 23 -9.28 -1.77 7.87
C SER A 23 -10.45 -0.96 8.38
N GLY A 24 -11.44 -0.73 7.54
CA GLY A 24 -12.54 0.16 7.87
C GLY A 24 -12.20 1.64 7.75
N TYR A 25 -10.96 1.99 7.46
CA TYR A 25 -10.57 3.36 7.23
C TYR A 25 -10.98 3.81 5.84
N SER A 26 -11.42 5.07 5.72
CA SER A 26 -11.61 5.67 4.41
C SER A 26 -10.24 6.04 3.82
N ARG A 27 -10.21 6.23 2.51
CA ARG A 27 -8.97 6.66 1.86
C ARG A 27 -8.57 8.07 2.31
N GLU A 28 -9.53 8.90 2.64
CA GLU A 28 -9.25 10.23 3.19
C GLU A 28 -8.59 10.14 4.57
N GLU A 29 -9.09 9.25 5.42
CA GLU A 29 -8.48 9.02 6.73
C GLU A 29 -7.05 8.52 6.59
N ILE A 30 -6.81 7.60 5.67
CA ILE A 30 -5.48 7.08 5.41
C ILE A 30 -4.57 8.20 4.90
N ALA A 31 -5.07 9.03 3.97
CA ALA A 31 -4.30 10.15 3.46
C ALA A 31 -3.92 11.12 4.58
N ASN A 32 -4.85 11.42 5.48
CA ASN A 32 -4.57 12.28 6.62
C ASN A 32 -3.51 11.68 7.54
N PHE A 33 -3.60 10.38 7.79
CA PHE A 33 -2.61 9.68 8.61
C PHE A 33 -1.22 9.76 7.99
N LEU A 34 -1.14 9.64 6.66
CA LEU A 34 0.15 9.68 5.95
C LEU A 34 0.64 11.10 5.66
N GLY A 35 -0.16 12.12 5.99
CA GLY A 35 0.21 13.50 5.72
C GLY A 35 0.11 13.88 4.25
N LEU A 36 -0.73 13.20 3.49
CA LEU A 36 -0.94 13.48 2.07
C LEU A 36 -1.97 14.57 1.88
N SER A 37 -1.83 15.37 0.82
CA SER A 37 -2.76 16.45 0.54
C SER A 37 -4.10 15.96 -0.01
N SER A 38 -4.15 14.77 -0.59
CA SER A 38 -5.40 14.19 -1.09
C SER A 38 -5.28 12.66 -1.14
N PRO A 39 -6.42 11.94 -1.20
CA PRO A 39 -6.37 10.48 -1.27
C PRO A 39 -6.03 9.93 -2.67
N ARG A 40 -5.81 10.79 -3.64
CA ARG A 40 -5.61 10.38 -5.03
C ARG A 40 -4.52 9.33 -5.21
N VAL A 41 -3.38 9.53 -4.55
CA VAL A 41 -2.25 8.61 -4.70
C VAL A 41 -2.57 7.24 -4.13
N ILE A 42 -3.47 7.18 -3.13
CA ILE A 42 -3.87 5.89 -2.54
C ILE A 42 -4.65 5.07 -3.57
N TYR A 43 -5.49 5.71 -4.36
CA TYR A 43 -6.18 5.03 -5.47
C TYR A 43 -5.17 4.51 -6.50
N ASP A 44 -4.12 5.28 -6.78
CA ASP A 44 -3.07 4.86 -7.69
C ASP A 44 -2.33 3.62 -7.16
N TRP A 45 -2.06 3.57 -5.86
CA TRP A 45 -1.42 2.42 -5.24
C TRP A 45 -2.33 1.19 -5.32
N ALA A 46 -3.60 1.34 -4.95
CA ALA A 46 -4.55 0.23 -4.91
C ALA A 46 -4.86 -0.31 -6.31
N SER A 47 -4.78 0.52 -7.34
CA SER A 47 -5.00 0.09 -8.72
C SER A 47 -3.75 -0.52 -9.36
N GLY A 48 -2.61 -0.47 -8.68
CA GLY A 48 -1.35 -1.00 -9.21
C GLY A 48 -0.66 -0.07 -10.18
N LYS A 49 -1.09 1.18 -10.24
CA LYS A 49 -0.50 2.18 -11.13
C LYS A 49 0.86 2.63 -10.62
N LYS A 50 0.99 2.77 -9.31
CA LYS A 50 2.21 3.21 -8.63
C LYS A 50 2.42 2.41 -7.36
N LEU A 51 3.67 2.31 -6.93
CA LEU A 51 4.02 1.74 -5.63
C LEU A 51 4.18 2.87 -4.62
N PRO A 52 3.80 2.64 -3.36
CA PRO A 52 4.12 3.61 -2.32
C PRO A 52 5.62 3.70 -2.10
N GLY A 53 6.10 4.89 -1.78
CA GLY A 53 7.49 5.07 -1.39
C GLY A 53 7.77 4.41 -0.04
N ILE A 54 9.04 4.34 0.32
CA ILE A 54 9.46 3.61 1.52
C ILE A 54 8.77 4.10 2.79
N GLU A 55 8.71 5.41 3.01
CA GLU A 55 8.09 5.94 4.22
C GLU A 55 6.60 5.67 4.27
N ASN A 56 5.92 5.85 3.13
CA ASN A 56 4.49 5.56 3.05
C ASN A 56 4.23 4.08 3.28
N LEU A 57 5.09 3.22 2.75
CA LEU A 57 4.97 1.77 2.91
C LEU A 57 5.10 1.38 4.38
N LEU A 58 6.10 1.92 5.09
CA LEU A 58 6.29 1.68 6.51
C LEU A 58 5.08 2.12 7.32
N ASN A 59 4.56 3.31 7.01
CA ASN A 59 3.41 3.85 7.74
C ASN A 59 2.12 3.10 7.43
N LEU A 60 1.95 2.63 6.21
CA LEU A 60 0.81 1.77 5.86
C LEU A 60 0.87 0.45 6.63
N ALA A 61 2.04 -0.16 6.69
CA ALA A 61 2.21 -1.40 7.45
C ALA A 61 1.86 -1.19 8.92
N ARG A 62 2.28 -0.07 9.48
CA ARG A 62 1.99 0.28 10.85
C ARG A 62 0.50 0.51 11.07
N LEU A 63 -0.15 1.24 10.15
CA LEU A 63 -1.57 1.53 10.24
C LEU A 63 -2.41 0.26 10.18
N PHE A 64 -2.06 -0.65 9.28
CA PHE A 64 -2.79 -1.90 9.09
C PHE A 64 -2.33 -3.00 10.05
N GLU A 65 -1.31 -2.74 10.86
CA GLU A 65 -0.75 -3.70 11.81
C GLU A 65 -0.29 -4.99 11.11
N VAL A 66 0.40 -4.82 10.00
CA VAL A 66 0.97 -5.92 9.22
C VAL A 66 2.46 -5.63 8.98
N HIS A 67 3.17 -6.62 8.48
CA HIS A 67 4.55 -6.43 8.04
C HIS A 67 4.58 -5.85 6.63
N VAL A 68 5.66 -5.18 6.28
CA VAL A 68 5.84 -4.64 4.93
C VAL A 68 5.71 -5.76 3.89
N GLU A 69 6.24 -6.94 4.21
CA GLU A 69 6.16 -8.11 3.32
C GLU A 69 4.73 -8.59 3.08
N ASP A 70 3.80 -8.25 3.96
CA ASP A 70 2.39 -8.59 3.77
C ASP A 70 1.72 -7.65 2.78
N ILE A 71 2.34 -6.51 2.49
CA ILE A 71 1.83 -5.54 1.52
C ILE A 71 2.44 -5.81 0.14
N LEU A 72 3.74 -6.01 0.11
CA LEU A 72 4.46 -6.22 -1.14
C LEU A 72 4.21 -7.62 -1.68
N ALA A 73 3.88 -7.71 -2.96
CA ALA A 73 3.66 -8.99 -3.63
C ALA A 73 4.69 -9.17 -4.74
N THR A 74 5.05 -10.39 -4.97
CA THR A 74 5.98 -10.80 -6.02
C THR A 74 5.30 -11.83 -6.93
#